data_1ba950e5e6da8b5e56bb09c239b9f45f
#
_entry.id   1ba950e5e6da8b5e56bb09c239b9f45f
#
_cell.length_a   1.000
_cell.length_b   1.000
_cell.length_c   1.000
_cell.angle_alpha   90.00
_cell.angle_beta   90.00
_cell.angle_gamma   90.00
#
_symmetry.space_group_name_H-M   'P 1'
#
loop_
_entity.id
_entity.type
_entity.pdbx_description
1 polymer ?
#
loop_
_entity_poly.entity_id
_entity_poly.type
_entity_poly.pdbx_seq_one_letter_code
_entity_poly.pdbx_strand_id
1 'polypeptide(L)'
;MSRLDTELVNRKIARSRELAKKYIKDGLVFVNEKNICKPSFNISDSDIVEYTGENEKYVGRGGLKLEYAIDKFNINVKDKICLDIGASTGGFTDCLLQNEAKLIYAVDVGSDQLDLNLRKNVRVLNIEKTDIRDFKKLYPNISFDFICTDVSFISLKKITEYAVELLKENGEIVFLIKPQFEVGIENIGKRGVVKDKKLHIKLLYDLINYFNMLGLDIIYLEPSPIKGGSGNTEYLIYMKKNQFGEQFKTFNDVEKIVSKAMTPTEKTK
;
A
#
# COMPACT_ATOMS: atom_id res chain seq x y z
N MET A 1 -22.76 27.94 14.32
CA MET A 1 -21.29 27.87 14.40
C MET A 1 -20.87 26.44 14.63
N SER A 2 -20.02 25.92 13.79
CA SER A 2 -19.45 24.54 13.90
C SER A 2 -17.92 24.62 14.06
N ARG A 3 -17.32 23.51 14.49
CA ARG A 3 -15.86 23.42 14.58
C ARG A 3 -15.27 23.27 13.18
N LEU A 4 -14.14 23.89 12.92
CA LEU A 4 -13.46 23.84 11.62
C LEU A 4 -13.13 22.38 11.20
N ASP A 5 -12.63 21.53 12.14
CA ASP A 5 -12.35 20.12 11.84
C ASP A 5 -13.59 19.31 11.44
N THR A 6 -14.76 19.68 11.96
CA THR A 6 -16.04 19.06 11.59
C THR A 6 -16.53 19.59 10.25
N GLU A 7 -16.41 20.89 10.06
CA GLU A 7 -16.91 21.55 8.86
C GLU A 7 -16.13 21.22 7.60
N LEU A 8 -14.82 20.97 7.70
CA LEU A 8 -14.04 20.44 6.58
C LEU A 8 -14.57 19.09 6.08
N VAL A 9 -15.08 18.24 6.99
CA VAL A 9 -15.72 16.96 6.62
C VAL A 9 -17.09 17.20 5.99
N ASN A 10 -17.91 18.07 6.58
CA ASN A 10 -19.25 18.40 6.06
C ASN A 10 -19.18 18.98 4.64
N ARG A 11 -18.20 19.85 4.37
CA ARG A 11 -17.93 20.45 3.05
C ARG A 11 -17.17 19.53 2.10
N LYS A 12 -16.89 18.27 2.50
CA LYS A 12 -16.17 17.26 1.71
C LYS A 12 -14.73 17.67 1.32
N ILE A 13 -14.13 18.60 2.06
CA ILE A 13 -12.73 19.01 1.92
C ILE A 13 -11.80 17.96 2.53
N ALA A 14 -12.24 17.33 3.62
CA ALA A 14 -11.51 16.20 4.23
C ALA A 14 -12.44 14.99 4.37
N ARG A 15 -11.90 13.78 4.22
CA ARG A 15 -12.67 12.52 4.32
C ARG A 15 -12.98 12.12 5.76
N SER A 16 -12.16 12.58 6.72
CA SER A 16 -12.33 12.31 8.15
C SER A 16 -11.90 13.51 8.99
N ARG A 17 -12.34 13.54 10.26
CA ARG A 17 -11.94 14.59 11.20
C ARG A 17 -10.46 14.54 11.54
N GLU A 18 -9.85 13.36 11.55
CA GLU A 18 -8.41 13.19 11.77
C GLU A 18 -7.62 13.81 10.63
N LEU A 19 -8.04 13.58 9.39
CA LEU A 19 -7.44 14.20 8.21
C LEU A 19 -7.65 15.73 8.22
N ALA A 20 -8.86 16.18 8.56
CA ALA A 20 -9.14 17.60 8.73
C ALA A 20 -8.21 18.26 9.77
N LYS A 21 -8.01 17.62 10.92
CA LYS A 21 -7.07 18.10 11.95
C LYS A 21 -5.64 18.18 11.44
N LYS A 22 -5.22 17.21 10.63
CA LYS A 22 -3.90 17.20 9.98
C LYS A 22 -3.77 18.41 9.04
N TYR A 23 -4.70 18.58 8.11
CA TYR A 23 -4.69 19.71 7.18
C TYR A 23 -4.61 21.07 7.88
N ILE A 24 -5.39 21.24 8.97
CA ILE A 24 -5.40 22.47 9.76
C ILE A 24 -4.04 22.68 10.46
N LYS A 25 -3.48 21.64 11.08
CA LYS A 25 -2.18 21.74 11.76
C LYS A 25 -1.03 21.97 10.81
N ASP A 26 -1.10 21.43 9.60
CA ASP A 26 -0.10 21.59 8.54
C ASP A 26 -0.18 22.98 7.87
N GLY A 27 -1.13 23.84 8.33
CA GLY A 27 -1.28 25.20 7.83
C GLY A 27 -1.89 25.29 6.42
N LEU A 28 -2.58 24.24 5.97
CA LEU A 28 -3.16 24.16 4.62
C LEU A 28 -4.60 24.69 4.53
N VAL A 29 -5.17 25.17 5.64
CA VAL A 29 -6.57 25.63 5.72
C VAL A 29 -6.63 27.11 6.01
N PHE A 30 -7.37 27.83 5.21
CA PHE A 30 -7.66 29.26 5.36
C PHE A 30 -9.15 29.46 5.59
N VAL A 31 -9.50 30.38 6.47
CA VAL A 31 -10.86 30.84 6.71
C VAL A 31 -10.87 32.35 6.50
N ASN A 32 -11.67 32.84 5.54
CA ASN A 32 -11.70 34.24 5.14
C ASN A 32 -10.28 34.82 4.95
N GLU A 33 -9.48 34.12 4.11
CA GLU A 33 -8.08 34.45 3.76
C GLU A 33 -7.07 34.36 4.92
N LYS A 34 -7.49 33.99 6.14
CA LYS A 34 -6.62 33.83 7.30
C LYS A 34 -6.26 32.36 7.50
N ASN A 35 -4.94 32.05 7.59
CA ASN A 35 -4.48 30.72 7.91
C ASN A 35 -4.89 30.33 9.34
N ILE A 36 -5.59 29.20 9.49
CA ILE A 36 -6.07 28.70 10.78
C ILE A 36 -5.42 27.36 11.09
N CYS A 37 -4.61 27.34 12.17
CA CYS A 37 -3.93 26.11 12.63
C CYS A 37 -4.61 25.43 13.83
N LYS A 38 -5.78 25.94 14.29
CA LYS A 38 -6.52 25.39 15.44
C LYS A 38 -7.73 24.58 14.97
N PRO A 39 -7.75 23.24 15.11
CA PRO A 39 -8.87 22.39 14.66
C PRO A 39 -10.22 22.73 15.28
N SER A 40 -10.21 23.23 16.53
CA SER A 40 -11.43 23.62 17.25
C SER A 40 -11.86 25.06 16.97
N PHE A 41 -11.29 25.74 15.99
CA PHE A 41 -11.73 27.08 15.58
C PHE A 41 -13.21 27.02 15.15
N ASN A 42 -14.02 27.96 15.63
CA ASN A 42 -15.44 28.01 15.30
C ASN A 42 -15.64 28.83 14.04
N ILE A 43 -16.40 28.30 13.10
CA ILE A 43 -16.77 28.94 11.86
C ILE A 43 -18.30 28.96 11.70
N SER A 44 -18.79 29.89 10.91
CA SER A 44 -20.18 29.99 10.47
C SER A 44 -20.36 29.45 9.05
N ASP A 45 -21.60 29.22 8.65
CA ASP A 45 -21.90 28.71 7.29
C ASP A 45 -21.53 29.74 6.21
N SER A 46 -21.48 31.03 6.58
CA SER A 46 -21.08 32.13 5.68
C SER A 46 -19.57 32.29 5.53
N ASP A 47 -18.75 31.63 6.37
CA ASP A 47 -17.30 31.72 6.25
C ASP A 47 -16.79 30.97 5.03
N ILE A 48 -15.90 31.63 4.27
CA ILE A 48 -15.22 31.03 3.13
C ILE A 48 -14.06 30.18 3.68
N VAL A 49 -14.08 28.90 3.34
CA VAL A 49 -13.01 27.95 3.73
C VAL A 49 -12.28 27.49 2.49
N GLU A 50 -10.97 27.72 2.47
CA GLU A 50 -10.09 27.33 1.39
C GLU A 50 -9.09 26.27 1.90
N TYR A 51 -8.85 25.25 1.08
CA TYR A 51 -7.83 24.25 1.28
C TYR A 51 -6.78 24.38 0.17
N THR A 52 -5.54 24.62 0.56
CA THR A 52 -4.43 24.89 -0.38
C THR A 52 -3.52 23.67 -0.59
N GLY A 53 -3.84 22.55 0.05
CA GLY A 53 -3.10 21.29 -0.13
C GLY A 53 -3.57 20.51 -1.36
N GLU A 54 -2.80 19.51 -1.73
CA GLU A 54 -3.22 18.55 -2.76
C GLU A 54 -4.29 17.62 -2.20
N ASN A 55 -5.33 17.34 -2.99
CA ASN A 55 -6.31 16.33 -2.63
C ASN A 55 -5.65 14.96 -2.62
N GLU A 56 -5.69 14.29 -1.48
CA GLU A 56 -5.19 12.91 -1.40
C GLU A 56 -6.05 12.02 -2.33
N LYS A 57 -5.42 11.46 -3.37
CA LYS A 57 -6.10 10.60 -4.36
C LYS A 57 -6.69 9.36 -3.71
N TYR A 58 -6.01 8.81 -2.71
CA TYR A 58 -6.39 7.59 -1.99
C TYR A 58 -6.53 7.86 -0.48
N VAL A 59 -7.24 6.99 0.22
CA VAL A 59 -7.43 7.07 1.69
C VAL A 59 -6.12 6.93 2.47
N GLY A 60 -5.02 6.57 1.80
CA GLY A 60 -3.69 6.49 2.37
C GLY A 60 -2.62 6.48 1.28
N ARG A 61 -1.39 6.88 1.62
CA ARG A 61 -0.25 6.97 0.70
C ARG A 61 0.10 5.65 0.01
N GLY A 62 -0.30 4.50 0.61
CA GLY A 62 -0.13 3.19 -0.01
C GLY A 62 -0.76 3.10 -1.40
N GLY A 63 -1.92 3.72 -1.60
CA GLY A 63 -2.61 3.72 -2.90
C GLY A 63 -1.75 4.20 -4.05
N LEU A 64 -0.89 5.23 -3.83
CA LEU A 64 0.05 5.72 -4.85
C LEU A 64 1.11 4.68 -5.24
N LYS A 65 1.46 3.76 -4.34
CA LYS A 65 2.43 2.70 -4.63
C LYS A 65 1.81 1.64 -5.54
N LEU A 66 0.58 1.21 -5.21
CA LEU A 66 -0.13 0.22 -6.03
C LEU A 66 -0.52 0.81 -7.39
N GLU A 67 -0.96 2.06 -7.43
CA GLU A 67 -1.21 2.77 -8.70
C GLU A 67 0.01 2.76 -9.60
N TYR A 68 1.18 3.13 -9.05
CA TYR A 68 2.43 3.08 -9.81
C TYR A 68 2.71 1.68 -10.37
N ALA A 69 2.47 0.62 -9.58
CA ALA A 69 2.64 -0.75 -10.06
C ALA A 69 1.65 -1.09 -11.18
N ILE A 70 0.37 -0.73 -11.02
CA ILE A 70 -0.68 -0.96 -12.02
C ILE A 70 -0.30 -0.29 -13.35
N ASP A 71 0.05 0.99 -13.30
CA ASP A 71 0.39 1.76 -14.49
C ASP A 71 1.71 1.28 -15.12
N LYS A 72 2.75 1.15 -14.29
CA LYS A 72 4.10 0.82 -14.77
C LYS A 72 4.20 -0.58 -15.35
N PHE A 73 3.48 -1.54 -14.76
CA PHE A 73 3.54 -2.94 -15.16
C PHE A 73 2.38 -3.34 -16.07
N ASN A 74 1.51 -2.36 -16.43
CA ASN A 74 0.34 -2.56 -17.26
C ASN A 74 -0.57 -3.68 -16.72
N ILE A 75 -0.87 -3.63 -15.41
CA ILE A 75 -1.69 -4.63 -14.73
C ILE A 75 -3.16 -4.24 -14.90
N ASN A 76 -3.98 -5.19 -15.32
CA ASN A 76 -5.42 -4.99 -15.38
C ASN A 76 -6.12 -5.70 -14.22
N VAL A 77 -6.72 -4.94 -13.31
CA VAL A 77 -7.51 -5.46 -12.17
C VAL A 77 -9.01 -5.30 -12.36
N LYS A 78 -9.44 -4.71 -13.47
CA LYS A 78 -10.86 -4.53 -13.79
C LYS A 78 -11.58 -5.88 -13.82
N ASP A 79 -12.76 -5.92 -13.22
CA ASP A 79 -13.63 -7.09 -13.09
C ASP A 79 -13.01 -8.30 -12.36
N LYS A 80 -11.84 -8.14 -11.72
CA LYS A 80 -11.15 -9.17 -10.94
C LYS A 80 -11.64 -9.22 -9.49
N ILE A 81 -11.56 -10.40 -8.89
CA ILE A 81 -11.70 -10.62 -7.46
C ILE A 81 -10.30 -10.49 -6.83
N CYS A 82 -10.13 -9.49 -5.98
CA CYS A 82 -8.83 -9.08 -5.43
C CYS A 82 -8.75 -9.33 -3.93
N LEU A 83 -7.52 -9.58 -3.45
CA LEU A 83 -7.18 -9.68 -2.03
C LEU A 83 -6.13 -8.62 -1.69
N ASP A 84 -6.43 -7.79 -0.70
CA ASP A 84 -5.49 -6.82 -0.10
C ASP A 84 -5.09 -7.35 1.27
N ILE A 85 -3.84 -7.81 1.40
CA ILE A 85 -3.29 -8.37 2.65
C ILE A 85 -2.59 -7.25 3.42
N GLY A 86 -3.06 -6.97 4.64
CA GLY A 86 -2.61 -5.84 5.44
C GLY A 86 -3.23 -4.53 4.98
N ALA A 87 -4.56 -4.54 4.79
CA ALA A 87 -5.29 -3.41 4.20
C ALA A 87 -5.15 -2.10 4.99
N SER A 88 -4.99 -2.16 6.33
CA SER A 88 -4.86 -0.99 7.21
C SER A 88 -5.96 0.05 6.94
N THR A 89 -5.61 1.30 6.64
CA THR A 89 -6.58 2.36 6.28
C THR A 89 -7.27 2.12 4.93
N GLY A 90 -6.76 1.21 4.09
CA GLY A 90 -7.35 0.86 2.81
C GLY A 90 -6.72 1.54 1.59
N GLY A 91 -5.46 1.95 1.67
CA GLY A 91 -4.81 2.62 0.54
C GLY A 91 -4.78 1.76 -0.73
N PHE A 92 -4.39 0.48 -0.61
CA PHE A 92 -4.41 -0.46 -1.73
C PHE A 92 -5.84 -0.83 -2.13
N THR A 93 -6.71 -1.08 -1.17
CA THR A 93 -8.15 -1.33 -1.40
C THR A 93 -8.80 -0.20 -2.21
N ASP A 94 -8.56 1.07 -1.85
CA ASP A 94 -9.10 2.24 -2.57
C ASP A 94 -8.54 2.32 -4.00
N CYS A 95 -7.24 2.02 -4.20
CA CYS A 95 -6.65 1.96 -5.51
C CYS A 95 -7.29 0.86 -6.38
N LEU A 96 -7.49 -0.33 -5.86
CA LEU A 96 -8.18 -1.42 -6.56
C LEU A 96 -9.62 -1.03 -6.91
N LEU A 97 -10.33 -0.39 -5.99
CA LEU A 97 -11.72 0.04 -6.19
C LEU A 97 -11.83 1.08 -7.31
N GLN A 98 -10.92 2.06 -7.35
CA GLN A 98 -10.86 3.08 -8.40
C GLN A 98 -10.45 2.50 -9.77
N ASN A 99 -9.70 1.38 -9.79
CA ASN A 99 -9.35 0.63 -10.99
C ASN A 99 -10.40 -0.46 -11.35
N GLU A 100 -11.64 -0.28 -10.90
CA GLU A 100 -12.81 -1.10 -11.26
C GLU A 100 -12.71 -2.58 -10.90
N ALA A 101 -11.95 -2.95 -9.84
CA ALA A 101 -12.00 -4.30 -9.29
C ALA A 101 -13.44 -4.70 -8.96
N LYS A 102 -13.81 -5.96 -9.28
CA LYS A 102 -15.17 -6.48 -9.08
C LYS A 102 -15.52 -6.63 -7.61
N LEU A 103 -14.59 -7.20 -6.84
CA LEU A 103 -14.76 -7.47 -5.42
C LEU A 103 -13.39 -7.49 -4.76
N ILE A 104 -13.27 -6.86 -3.60
CA ILE A 104 -12.02 -6.72 -2.86
C ILE A 104 -12.20 -7.26 -1.45
N TYR A 105 -11.38 -8.21 -1.07
CA TYR A 105 -11.25 -8.73 0.29
C TYR A 105 -10.12 -7.94 0.97
N ALA A 106 -10.47 -7.04 1.86
CA ALA A 106 -9.53 -6.24 2.64
C ALA A 106 -9.26 -6.94 3.97
N VAL A 107 -8.12 -7.60 4.09
CA VAL A 107 -7.76 -8.44 5.25
C VAL A 107 -6.71 -7.74 6.10
N ASP A 108 -6.95 -7.62 7.40
CA ASP A 108 -6.01 -7.06 8.36
C ASP A 108 -6.11 -7.75 9.73
N VAL A 109 -4.97 -7.86 10.42
CA VAL A 109 -4.91 -8.36 11.80
C VAL A 109 -5.43 -7.34 12.83
N GLY A 110 -5.39 -6.06 12.47
CA GLY A 110 -5.92 -4.96 13.26
C GLY A 110 -7.44 -4.89 13.24
N SER A 111 -7.99 -3.88 13.90
CA SER A 111 -9.42 -3.61 13.90
C SER A 111 -9.70 -2.11 13.80
N ASP A 112 -10.84 -1.78 13.22
CA ASP A 112 -11.34 -0.41 13.07
C ASP A 112 -10.39 0.54 12.31
N GLN A 113 -9.57 0.00 11.41
CA GLN A 113 -8.60 0.76 10.65
C GLN A 113 -9.10 1.18 9.27
N LEU A 114 -9.85 0.33 8.59
CA LEU A 114 -10.31 0.59 7.23
C LEU A 114 -11.20 1.86 7.18
N ASP A 115 -10.99 2.72 6.18
CA ASP A 115 -11.79 3.95 6.00
C ASP A 115 -13.29 3.64 5.94
N LEU A 116 -14.11 4.51 6.54
CA LEU A 116 -15.55 4.31 6.66
C LEU A 116 -16.27 4.25 5.30
N ASN A 117 -15.78 4.96 4.28
CA ASN A 117 -16.37 4.92 2.95
C ASN A 117 -16.08 3.59 2.26
N LEU A 118 -14.86 3.05 2.46
CA LEU A 118 -14.50 1.72 1.96
C LEU A 118 -15.31 0.62 2.65
N ARG A 119 -15.48 0.70 3.98
CA ARG A 119 -16.33 -0.26 4.73
C ARG A 119 -17.78 -0.29 4.25
N LYS A 120 -18.31 0.83 3.78
CA LYS A 120 -19.70 0.93 3.28
C LYS A 120 -19.85 0.55 1.82
N ASN A 121 -18.75 0.35 1.10
CA ASN A 121 -18.79 0.03 -0.31
C ASN A 121 -19.13 -1.45 -0.51
N VAL A 122 -20.18 -1.74 -1.29
CA VAL A 122 -20.65 -3.11 -1.55
C VAL A 122 -19.63 -4.01 -2.25
N ARG A 123 -18.62 -3.42 -2.88
CA ARG A 123 -17.51 -4.15 -3.52
C ARG A 123 -16.32 -4.40 -2.59
N VAL A 124 -16.40 -4.01 -1.32
CA VAL A 124 -15.32 -4.19 -0.34
C VAL A 124 -15.80 -5.04 0.82
N LEU A 125 -15.17 -6.16 1.04
CA LEU A 125 -15.39 -7.02 2.21
C LEU A 125 -14.28 -6.74 3.23
N ASN A 126 -14.64 -6.04 4.31
CA ASN A 126 -13.74 -5.74 5.41
C ASN A 126 -13.59 -6.96 6.33
N ILE A 127 -12.41 -7.56 6.37
CA ILE A 127 -12.10 -8.76 7.15
C ILE A 127 -10.96 -8.43 8.13
N GLU A 128 -11.34 -7.78 9.21
CA GLU A 128 -10.43 -7.39 10.29
C GLU A 128 -10.21 -8.52 11.31
N LYS A 129 -9.21 -8.36 12.19
CA LYS A 129 -8.81 -9.36 13.21
C LYS A 129 -8.52 -10.73 12.62
N THR A 130 -8.04 -10.75 11.38
CA THR A 130 -7.80 -11.99 10.64
C THR A 130 -6.37 -12.02 10.12
N ASP A 131 -5.64 -13.05 10.54
CA ASP A 131 -4.33 -13.33 9.97
C ASP A 131 -4.52 -14.09 8.65
N ILE A 132 -3.76 -13.69 7.63
CA ILE A 132 -3.84 -14.36 6.31
C ILE A 132 -3.56 -15.86 6.40
N ARG A 133 -2.76 -16.29 7.38
CA ARG A 133 -2.42 -17.70 7.63
C ARG A 133 -3.62 -18.54 8.04
N ASP A 134 -4.67 -17.92 8.58
CA ASP A 134 -5.92 -18.58 8.96
C ASP A 134 -7.04 -18.36 7.93
N PHE A 135 -6.83 -17.48 6.96
CA PHE A 135 -7.85 -17.07 5.99
C PHE A 135 -8.43 -18.26 5.22
N LYS A 136 -7.60 -19.19 4.74
CA LYS A 136 -8.04 -20.36 3.97
C LYS A 136 -8.96 -21.29 4.79
N LYS A 137 -8.75 -21.39 6.10
CA LYS A 137 -9.62 -22.16 7.01
C LYS A 137 -10.99 -21.52 7.16
N LEU A 138 -11.03 -20.18 7.20
CA LEU A 138 -12.28 -19.42 7.35
C LEU A 138 -13.05 -19.34 6.01
N TYR A 139 -12.33 -19.30 4.90
CA TYR A 139 -12.88 -19.12 3.55
C TYR A 139 -12.32 -20.17 2.57
N PRO A 140 -12.64 -21.48 2.73
CA PRO A 140 -11.96 -22.58 2.03
C PRO A 140 -12.18 -22.60 0.52
N ASN A 141 -13.29 -22.02 0.03
CA ASN A 141 -13.69 -22.07 -1.38
C ASN A 141 -13.41 -20.79 -2.15
N ILE A 142 -12.62 -19.87 -1.58
CA ILE A 142 -12.32 -18.59 -2.22
C ILE A 142 -10.92 -18.63 -2.82
N SER A 143 -10.80 -18.12 -4.03
CA SER A 143 -9.53 -17.85 -4.70
C SER A 143 -9.58 -16.54 -5.47
N PHE A 144 -8.42 -15.94 -5.68
CA PHE A 144 -8.27 -14.57 -6.16
C PHE A 144 -7.59 -14.51 -7.53
N ASP A 145 -8.03 -13.57 -8.36
CA ASP A 145 -7.40 -13.26 -9.64
C ASP A 145 -6.15 -12.38 -9.43
N PHE A 146 -6.18 -11.55 -8.38
CA PHE A 146 -5.10 -10.62 -8.06
C PHE A 146 -4.93 -10.49 -6.53
N ILE A 147 -3.69 -10.53 -6.06
CA ILE A 147 -3.34 -10.34 -4.65
C ILE A 147 -2.34 -9.20 -4.52
N CYS A 148 -2.53 -8.31 -3.56
CA CYS A 148 -1.53 -7.31 -3.21
C CYS A 148 -1.27 -7.25 -1.71
N THR A 149 -0.11 -6.72 -1.30
CA THR A 149 0.21 -6.55 0.11
C THR A 149 1.12 -5.36 0.38
N ASP A 150 0.80 -4.64 1.47
CA ASP A 150 1.61 -3.60 2.09
C ASP A 150 1.74 -3.86 3.62
N VAL A 151 2.20 -5.05 3.99
CA VAL A 151 2.33 -5.46 5.41
C VAL A 151 3.54 -4.81 6.09
N SER A 152 3.45 -4.68 7.42
CA SER A 152 4.52 -4.17 8.28
C SER A 152 4.80 -5.15 9.42
N PHE A 153 6.05 -5.17 9.90
CA PHE A 153 6.49 -5.97 11.04
C PHE A 153 6.42 -7.49 10.84
N ILE A 154 6.30 -7.94 9.60
CA ILE A 154 6.32 -9.35 9.22
C ILE A 154 7.10 -9.51 7.91
N SER A 155 7.87 -10.61 7.78
CA SER A 155 8.53 -10.96 6.51
C SER A 155 7.52 -11.51 5.51
N LEU A 156 7.68 -11.15 4.24
CA LEU A 156 6.89 -11.70 3.13
C LEU A 156 7.00 -13.23 3.05
N LYS A 157 8.14 -13.81 3.42
CA LYS A 157 8.31 -15.27 3.46
C LYS A 157 7.27 -15.98 4.35
N LYS A 158 6.77 -15.31 5.39
CA LYS A 158 5.78 -15.88 6.32
C LYS A 158 4.35 -15.88 5.80
N ILE A 159 4.07 -15.14 4.74
CA ILE A 159 2.70 -14.97 4.20
C ILE A 159 2.57 -15.45 2.76
N THR A 160 3.68 -15.56 2.01
CA THR A 160 3.64 -15.87 0.57
C THR A 160 3.02 -17.23 0.27
N GLU A 161 3.35 -18.28 1.03
CA GLU A 161 2.78 -19.61 0.82
C GLU A 161 1.25 -19.57 0.87
N TYR A 162 0.69 -18.88 1.86
CA TYR A 162 -0.76 -18.71 2.03
C TYR A 162 -1.37 -17.87 0.89
N ALA A 163 -0.65 -16.86 0.42
CA ALA A 163 -1.10 -16.07 -0.72
C ALA A 163 -1.13 -16.91 -2.00
N VAL A 164 -0.12 -17.74 -2.24
CA VAL A 164 -0.06 -18.65 -3.41
C VAL A 164 -1.17 -19.70 -3.38
N GLU A 165 -1.51 -20.26 -2.21
CA GLU A 165 -2.65 -21.17 -2.05
C GLU A 165 -4.01 -20.54 -2.38
N LEU A 166 -4.13 -19.24 -2.14
CA LEU A 166 -5.34 -18.47 -2.42
C LEU A 166 -5.41 -17.93 -3.85
N LEU A 167 -4.30 -17.97 -4.59
CA LEU A 167 -4.19 -17.44 -5.92
C LEU A 167 -4.71 -18.46 -6.95
N LYS A 168 -5.56 -18.01 -7.88
CA LYS A 168 -5.99 -18.81 -9.03
C LYS A 168 -4.80 -19.17 -9.92
N GLU A 169 -4.97 -20.17 -10.77
CA GLU A 169 -4.05 -20.43 -11.87
C GLU A 169 -3.97 -19.20 -12.79
N ASN A 170 -2.76 -18.82 -13.21
CA ASN A 170 -2.46 -17.57 -13.93
C ASN A 170 -2.80 -16.29 -13.12
N GLY A 171 -3.07 -16.40 -11.84
CA GLY A 171 -3.30 -15.25 -10.98
C GLY A 171 -2.04 -14.40 -10.80
N GLU A 172 -2.23 -13.17 -10.40
CA GLU A 172 -1.19 -12.13 -10.36
C GLU A 172 -1.01 -11.59 -8.94
N ILE A 173 0.23 -11.26 -8.59
CA ILE A 173 0.59 -10.73 -7.27
C ILE A 173 1.43 -9.46 -7.41
N VAL A 174 1.11 -8.44 -6.62
CA VAL A 174 2.00 -7.30 -6.35
C VAL A 174 2.30 -7.22 -4.87
N PHE A 175 3.57 -7.37 -4.51
CA PHE A 175 4.04 -7.20 -3.13
C PHE A 175 4.90 -5.95 -2.99
N LEU A 176 4.73 -5.25 -1.86
CA LEU A 176 5.65 -4.22 -1.43
C LEU A 176 6.72 -4.83 -0.51
N ILE A 177 7.96 -4.88 -1.00
CA ILE A 177 9.11 -5.34 -0.23
C ILE A 177 9.61 -4.19 0.63
N LYS A 178 9.65 -4.40 1.94
CA LYS A 178 10.14 -3.46 2.93
C LYS A 178 11.40 -3.99 3.58
N PRO A 179 12.60 -3.59 3.15
CA PRO A 179 13.85 -4.16 3.64
C PRO A 179 13.98 -4.17 5.16
N GLN A 180 13.44 -3.17 5.84
CA GLN A 180 13.48 -3.06 7.30
C GLN A 180 12.73 -4.19 8.04
N PHE A 181 11.86 -4.94 7.38
CA PHE A 181 11.15 -6.08 7.96
C PHE A 181 11.66 -7.45 7.47
N GLU A 182 12.70 -7.42 6.63
CA GLU A 182 13.26 -8.61 6.01
C GLU A 182 14.71 -8.94 6.46
N VAL A 183 15.52 -7.91 6.73
CA VAL A 183 16.98 -8.09 6.90
C VAL A 183 17.44 -8.44 8.32
N GLY A 184 16.54 -8.57 9.30
CA GLY A 184 16.89 -8.75 10.72
C GLY A 184 17.25 -7.44 11.43
N ILE A 185 17.01 -7.41 12.75
CA ILE A 185 17.13 -6.19 13.58
C ILE A 185 18.57 -5.67 13.61
N GLU A 186 19.56 -6.56 13.60
CA GLU A 186 21.00 -6.25 13.64
C GLU A 186 21.47 -5.45 12.41
N ASN A 187 20.72 -5.52 11.30
CA ASN A 187 21.03 -4.84 10.04
C ASN A 187 20.28 -3.51 9.86
N ILE A 188 19.51 -3.13 10.87
CA ILE A 188 18.70 -1.91 10.84
C ILE A 188 19.42 -0.80 11.60
N GLY A 189 19.66 0.34 10.95
CA GLY A 189 20.26 1.51 11.59
C GLY A 189 19.40 2.11 12.71
N LYS A 190 20.00 2.95 13.57
CA LYS A 190 19.36 3.58 14.77
C LYS A 190 18.02 4.27 14.49
N ARG A 191 17.74 4.67 13.26
CA ARG A 191 16.47 5.31 12.85
C ARG A 191 15.49 4.35 12.16
N GLY A 192 15.73 3.02 12.23
CA GLY A 192 14.89 2.05 11.55
C GLY A 192 15.09 1.99 10.03
N VAL A 193 16.24 2.50 9.51
CA VAL A 193 16.49 2.59 8.06
C VAL A 193 17.62 1.66 7.66
N VAL A 194 17.39 0.85 6.63
CA VAL A 194 18.39 0.00 5.97
C VAL A 194 19.10 0.82 4.89
N LYS A 195 20.40 1.09 5.07
CA LYS A 195 21.20 1.94 4.16
C LYS A 195 22.23 1.17 3.34
N ASP A 196 22.55 -0.06 3.72
CA ASP A 196 23.57 -0.84 3.03
C ASP A 196 23.00 -1.42 1.73
N LYS A 197 23.55 -0.96 0.62
CA LYS A 197 23.19 -1.38 -0.74
C LYS A 197 23.38 -2.90 -0.94
N LYS A 198 24.44 -3.49 -0.34
CA LYS A 198 24.69 -4.93 -0.47
C LYS A 198 23.60 -5.76 0.21
N LEU A 199 23.10 -5.27 1.36
CA LEU A 199 21.98 -5.91 2.04
C LEU A 199 20.70 -5.89 1.20
N HIS A 200 20.40 -4.76 0.54
CA HIS A 200 19.26 -4.69 -0.37
C HIS A 200 19.39 -5.68 -1.53
N ILE A 201 20.56 -5.74 -2.17
CA ILE A 201 20.83 -6.67 -3.28
C ILE A 201 20.64 -8.11 -2.82
N LYS A 202 21.31 -8.50 -1.72
CA LYS A 202 21.20 -9.85 -1.15
C LYS A 202 19.76 -10.22 -0.84
N LEU A 203 19.04 -9.33 -0.12
CA LEU A 203 17.65 -9.53 0.23
C LEU A 203 16.76 -9.78 -0.98
N LEU A 204 16.90 -8.95 -2.02
CA LEU A 204 16.07 -9.09 -3.22
C LEU A 204 16.34 -10.41 -3.94
N TYR A 205 17.59 -10.85 -4.07
CA TYR A 205 17.90 -12.17 -4.61
C TYR A 205 17.33 -13.31 -3.76
N ASP A 206 17.45 -13.21 -2.43
CA ASP A 206 16.92 -14.22 -1.50
C ASP A 206 15.39 -14.32 -1.59
N LEU A 207 14.68 -13.20 -1.78
CA LEU A 207 13.22 -13.19 -1.96
C LEU A 207 12.81 -13.69 -3.34
N ILE A 208 13.50 -13.29 -4.41
CA ILE A 208 13.24 -13.76 -5.78
C ILE A 208 13.37 -15.28 -5.85
N ASN A 209 14.47 -15.83 -5.31
CA ASN A 209 14.67 -17.28 -5.27
C ASN A 209 13.55 -17.99 -4.49
N TYR A 210 13.15 -17.43 -3.35
CA TYR A 210 12.06 -17.98 -2.54
C TYR A 210 10.72 -17.95 -3.29
N PHE A 211 10.38 -16.87 -3.96
CA PHE A 211 9.14 -16.74 -4.72
C PHE A 211 9.12 -17.72 -5.92
N ASN A 212 10.25 -17.86 -6.62
CA ASN A 212 10.39 -18.84 -7.70
C ASN A 212 10.17 -20.28 -7.19
N MET A 213 10.71 -20.63 -6.01
CA MET A 213 10.49 -21.96 -5.42
C MET A 213 9.01 -22.25 -5.09
N LEU A 214 8.20 -21.19 -4.90
CA LEU A 214 6.76 -21.30 -4.68
C LEU A 214 5.93 -21.25 -5.98
N GLY A 215 6.57 -21.30 -7.14
CA GLY A 215 5.89 -21.28 -8.43
C GLY A 215 5.41 -19.89 -8.87
N LEU A 216 6.11 -18.83 -8.44
CA LEU A 216 5.84 -17.47 -8.87
C LEU A 216 6.93 -16.98 -9.82
N ASP A 217 6.58 -16.65 -11.05
CA ASP A 217 7.47 -16.01 -12.01
C ASP A 217 7.56 -14.52 -11.73
N ILE A 218 8.78 -14.01 -11.60
CA ILE A 218 9.02 -12.58 -11.44
C ILE A 218 8.89 -11.89 -12.79
N ILE A 219 7.92 -10.99 -12.93
CA ILE A 219 7.68 -10.25 -14.17
C ILE A 219 8.37 -8.90 -14.12
N TYR A 220 8.20 -8.15 -13.01
CA TYR A 220 8.84 -6.85 -12.80
C TYR A 220 9.28 -6.67 -11.34
N LEU A 221 10.35 -5.90 -11.18
CA LEU A 221 10.82 -5.39 -9.89
C LEU A 221 11.23 -3.92 -10.11
N GLU A 222 10.68 -3.02 -9.32
CA GLU A 222 10.99 -1.59 -9.39
C GLU A 222 11.05 -0.97 -7.98
N PRO A 223 11.81 0.12 -7.78
CA PRO A 223 11.69 0.90 -6.56
C PRO A 223 10.29 1.47 -6.41
N SER A 224 9.78 1.51 -5.18
CA SER A 224 8.56 2.24 -4.87
C SER A 224 8.71 3.73 -5.23
N PRO A 225 7.68 4.38 -5.82
CA PRO A 225 7.74 5.79 -6.20
C PRO A 225 7.87 6.71 -4.99
N ILE A 226 7.44 6.25 -3.83
CA ILE A 226 7.55 6.98 -2.56
C ILE A 226 8.26 6.14 -1.52
N LYS A 227 9.04 6.79 -0.66
CA LYS A 227 9.72 6.13 0.45
C LYS A 227 8.76 5.76 1.57
N GLY A 228 9.11 4.73 2.34
CA GLY A 228 8.41 4.34 3.57
C GLY A 228 8.40 5.47 4.60
N GLY A 229 7.53 5.36 5.63
CA GLY A 229 7.31 6.39 6.62
C GLY A 229 8.57 6.87 7.36
N SER A 230 9.56 5.99 7.58
CA SER A 230 10.86 6.33 8.18
C SER A 230 11.94 6.71 7.13
N GLY A 231 11.59 6.82 5.86
CA GLY A 231 12.51 7.13 4.77
C GLY A 231 13.22 5.91 4.16
N ASN A 232 12.79 4.69 4.48
CA ASN A 232 13.29 3.48 3.85
C ASN A 232 12.99 3.45 2.35
N THR A 233 13.95 2.95 1.58
CA THR A 233 13.73 2.54 0.21
C THR A 233 12.94 1.24 0.22
N GLU A 234 11.83 1.19 -0.50
CA GLU A 234 10.95 0.03 -0.63
C GLU A 234 10.88 -0.36 -2.11
N TYR A 235 10.47 -1.60 -2.40
CA TYR A 235 10.41 -2.10 -3.77
C TYR A 235 9.04 -2.73 -4.04
N LEU A 236 8.56 -2.56 -5.27
CA LEU A 236 7.37 -3.23 -5.79
C LEU A 236 7.81 -4.40 -6.67
N ILE A 237 7.31 -5.59 -6.36
CA ILE A 237 7.54 -6.78 -7.16
C ILE A 237 6.20 -7.28 -7.72
N TYR A 238 6.16 -7.48 -9.04
CA TYR A 238 5.03 -8.06 -9.74
C TYR A 238 5.36 -9.46 -10.22
N MET A 239 4.48 -10.40 -9.90
CA MET A 239 4.66 -11.83 -10.12
C MET A 239 3.39 -12.45 -10.69
N LYS A 240 3.56 -13.55 -11.42
CA LYS A 240 2.45 -14.40 -11.88
C LYS A 240 2.66 -15.82 -11.39
N LYS A 241 1.56 -16.46 -10.99
CA LYS A 241 1.60 -17.90 -10.71
C LYS A 241 1.87 -18.63 -12.01
N ASN A 242 2.97 -19.37 -12.07
CA ASN A 242 3.32 -20.11 -13.27
C ASN A 242 2.52 -21.40 -13.37
N GLN A 243 2.42 -21.94 -14.58
CA GLN A 243 1.82 -23.27 -14.79
C GLN A 243 2.83 -24.33 -14.38
N PHE A 244 2.36 -25.40 -13.77
CA PHE A 244 3.18 -26.53 -13.31
C PHE A 244 4.08 -27.04 -14.46
N GLY A 245 5.41 -27.00 -14.24
CA GLY A 245 6.40 -27.55 -15.20
C GLY A 245 7.07 -26.53 -16.11
N GLU A 246 6.75 -25.24 -16.06
CA GLU A 246 7.51 -24.20 -16.76
C GLU A 246 8.84 -23.89 -16.04
N GLN A 247 9.89 -23.56 -16.82
CA GLN A 247 11.16 -23.10 -16.25
C GLN A 247 11.01 -21.71 -15.68
N PHE A 248 11.50 -21.50 -14.45
CA PHE A 248 11.53 -20.18 -13.81
C PHE A 248 12.35 -19.20 -14.64
N LYS A 249 11.81 -18.01 -14.86
CA LYS A 249 12.53 -16.89 -15.50
C LYS A 249 13.53 -16.30 -14.52
N THR A 250 14.78 -16.19 -14.94
CA THR A 250 15.82 -15.55 -14.13
C THR A 250 15.66 -14.03 -14.24
N PHE A 251 15.60 -13.35 -13.10
CA PHE A 251 15.56 -11.90 -13.03
C PHE A 251 16.98 -11.37 -12.70
N ASN A 252 17.61 -10.64 -13.64
CA ASN A 252 19.03 -10.30 -13.57
C ASN A 252 19.35 -8.81 -13.34
N ASP A 253 18.36 -7.98 -13.06
CA ASP A 253 18.55 -6.53 -12.99
C ASP A 253 18.55 -5.95 -11.55
N VAL A 254 18.69 -6.79 -10.52
CA VAL A 254 18.60 -6.38 -9.11
C VAL A 254 19.60 -5.28 -8.76
N GLU A 255 20.86 -5.41 -9.18
CA GLU A 255 21.90 -4.44 -8.86
C GLU A 255 21.63 -3.07 -9.47
N LYS A 256 21.13 -3.02 -10.72
CA LYS A 256 20.75 -1.79 -11.39
C LYS A 256 19.58 -1.11 -10.69
N ILE A 257 18.57 -1.89 -10.29
CA ILE A 257 17.37 -1.42 -9.58
C ILE A 257 17.77 -0.81 -8.24
N VAL A 258 18.56 -1.53 -7.43
CA VAL A 258 19.04 -1.04 -6.14
C VAL A 258 19.90 0.19 -6.32
N SER A 259 20.77 0.22 -7.33
CA SER A 259 21.60 1.38 -7.63
C SER A 259 20.75 2.61 -7.91
N LYS A 260 19.76 2.49 -8.79
CA LYS A 260 18.81 3.56 -9.12
C LYS A 260 18.04 4.04 -7.89
N ALA A 261 17.56 3.11 -7.05
CA ALA A 261 16.73 3.41 -5.87
C ALA A 261 17.49 4.15 -4.76
N MET A 262 18.80 3.89 -4.61
CA MET A 262 19.63 4.39 -3.52
C MET A 262 20.59 5.51 -3.95
N THR A 263 20.62 5.90 -5.22
CA THR A 263 21.32 7.11 -5.67
C THR A 263 20.58 8.33 -5.11
N PRO A 264 21.26 9.27 -4.45
CA PRO A 264 20.61 10.51 -4.02
C PRO A 264 20.04 11.22 -5.26
N THR A 265 18.74 11.45 -5.28
CA THR A 265 18.16 12.40 -6.25
C THR A 265 18.79 13.76 -5.96
N GLU A 266 19.53 14.34 -6.92
CA GLU A 266 19.93 15.73 -6.84
C GLU A 266 18.68 16.54 -6.53
N LYS A 267 18.72 17.25 -5.38
CA LYS A 267 17.67 18.21 -5.05
C LYS A 267 17.70 19.25 -6.17
N THR A 268 16.74 19.19 -7.05
CA THR A 268 16.41 20.35 -7.90
C THR A 268 16.20 21.52 -6.95
N LYS A 269 17.10 22.49 -7.04
CA LYS A 269 17.08 23.75 -6.28
C LYS A 269 15.87 24.58 -6.68
#